data_6b973d7dc1bf1bd4ddc98d76ee98ab9d
#
_entry.id   6b973d7dc1bf1bd4ddc98d76ee98ab9d
#
_cell.length_a   1.000
_cell.length_b   1.000
_cell.length_c   1.000
_cell.angle_alpha   90.00
_cell.angle_beta   90.00
_cell.angle_gamma   90.00
#
_symmetry.space_group_name_H-M   'P 1'
#
loop_
_entity.id
_entity.type
_entity.pdbx_description
1 polymer ?
#
loop_
_entity_poly.entity_id
_entity_poly.type
_entity_poly.pdbx_seq_one_letter_code
_entity_poly.pdbx_strand_id
1 'polypeptide(L)'
;ERIWWLARPLYSRPGNDLRTEHYARHMMARLLEDAETPDGFAWGRDRRELLIRFGWPTHWARSLEQRIRLEPPPILGHEPGPSFWLFPAPILTDPWGDVTEVHWQPDKEGPPARYAPPYAAVGFAPIDRVQFARFRLGDSTLTAAAFDLTPDSVFAMRPADVRLAVARDPRTPVLVGRESPATARGVVTVRSAWRPAVLSLEALGRDTSRAARRRAMTAPDPMGLPPALSDILLFAPADVLPGSWEAALSTVLSAPLVHPEKRVGLYWEMFDQPDSTTTVEIAVTRTSSGSKGDPPYSVGRPWCPLTTASPVRLSWREESGSRPRGVGRSVVLDLRSLPRGRYLITVQISVAGRPRGCSSREVRVAAGEER
;
A
#
# COMPACT_ATOMS: atom_id res chain seq x y z
N GLU A 1 5.43 -19.63 2.55
CA GLU A 1 6.34 -18.49 2.61
C GLU A 1 5.69 -17.20 2.13
N ARG A 2 5.03 -17.20 0.95
CA ARG A 2 4.39 -16.01 0.38
C ARG A 2 3.34 -15.39 1.31
N ILE A 3 2.50 -16.20 1.94
CA ILE A 3 1.47 -15.74 2.90
C ILE A 3 2.12 -14.96 4.03
N TRP A 4 3.14 -15.52 4.66
CA TRP A 4 3.85 -14.87 5.76
C TRP A 4 4.59 -13.61 5.30
N TRP A 5 5.15 -13.62 4.09
CA TRP A 5 5.80 -12.44 3.53
C TRP A 5 4.81 -11.29 3.32
N LEU A 6 3.63 -11.56 2.75
CA LEU A 6 2.59 -10.56 2.57
C LEU A 6 2.01 -10.07 3.90
N ALA A 7 1.85 -10.96 4.88
CA ALA A 7 1.35 -10.63 6.22
C ALA A 7 2.39 -9.96 7.13
N ARG A 8 3.64 -9.82 6.69
CA ARG A 8 4.71 -9.22 7.50
C ARG A 8 4.30 -7.84 8.01
N PRO A 9 4.40 -7.54 9.32
CA PRO A 9 3.96 -6.27 9.88
C PRO A 9 4.66 -5.06 9.27
N LEU A 10 5.98 -5.06 9.24
CA LEU A 10 6.83 -4.03 8.65
C LEU A 10 7.90 -4.66 7.75
N TYR A 11 8.02 -4.16 6.52
CA TYR A 11 9.08 -4.60 5.61
C TYR A 11 10.44 -3.96 5.92
N SER A 12 10.44 -2.75 6.47
CA SER A 12 11.66 -2.01 6.80
C SER A 12 12.38 -2.52 8.05
N ARG A 13 11.77 -3.44 8.79
CA ARG A 13 12.34 -4.05 9.99
C ARG A 13 12.62 -5.53 9.77
N PRO A 14 13.69 -6.08 10.35
CA PRO A 14 13.93 -7.52 10.30
C PRO A 14 12.87 -8.28 11.10
N GLY A 15 12.72 -9.56 10.79
CA GLY A 15 11.78 -10.42 11.50
C GLY A 15 10.36 -10.42 10.91
N ASN A 16 9.56 -11.30 11.45
CA ASN A 16 8.14 -11.42 11.16
C ASN A 16 7.46 -12.03 12.39
N ASP A 17 6.99 -11.15 13.28
CA ASP A 17 6.44 -11.56 14.57
C ASP A 17 5.26 -12.50 14.43
N LEU A 18 4.39 -12.28 13.43
CA LEU A 18 3.25 -13.16 13.17
C LEU A 18 3.69 -14.58 12.81
N ARG A 19 4.71 -14.71 11.97
CA ARG A 19 5.27 -15.99 11.58
C ARG A 19 5.97 -16.67 12.76
N THR A 20 6.75 -15.92 13.52
CA THR A 20 7.48 -16.40 14.69
C THR A 20 6.49 -16.95 15.73
N GLU A 21 5.44 -16.18 16.03
CA GLU A 21 4.40 -16.60 16.97
C GLU A 21 3.68 -17.87 16.50
N HIS A 22 3.35 -17.97 15.21
CA HIS A 22 2.73 -19.17 14.66
C HIS A 22 3.58 -20.43 14.91
N TYR A 23 4.87 -20.36 14.58
CA TYR A 23 5.77 -21.50 14.80
C TYR A 23 6.03 -21.76 16.27
N ALA A 24 6.08 -20.72 17.11
CA ALA A 24 6.18 -20.88 18.56
C ALA A 24 4.99 -21.67 19.14
N ARG A 25 3.77 -21.34 18.68
CA ARG A 25 2.56 -22.08 19.10
C ARG A 25 2.57 -23.53 18.65
N HIS A 26 3.03 -23.81 17.43
CA HIS A 26 3.22 -25.18 16.97
C HIS A 26 4.22 -25.94 17.83
N MET A 27 5.33 -25.32 18.18
CA MET A 27 6.34 -25.94 19.05
C MET A 27 5.78 -26.18 20.46
N MET A 28 5.09 -25.18 21.02
CA MET A 28 4.44 -25.33 22.34
C MET A 28 3.39 -26.44 22.34
N ALA A 29 2.55 -26.50 21.30
CA ALA A 29 1.56 -27.57 21.17
C ALA A 29 2.21 -28.94 21.12
N ARG A 30 3.37 -29.07 20.46
CA ARG A 30 4.14 -30.32 20.42
C ARG A 30 4.79 -30.67 21.77
N LEU A 31 5.36 -29.69 22.47
CA LEU A 31 5.94 -29.88 23.78
C LEU A 31 4.91 -30.31 24.84
N LEU A 32 3.66 -29.89 24.67
CA LEU A 32 2.56 -30.19 25.59
C LEU A 32 1.80 -31.47 25.21
N GLU A 33 2.18 -32.15 24.11
CA GLU A 33 1.45 -33.32 23.60
C GLU A 33 1.35 -34.44 24.65
N ASP A 34 2.43 -34.64 25.39
CA ASP A 34 2.52 -35.65 26.44
C ASP A 34 2.46 -35.09 27.87
N ALA A 35 2.17 -33.79 28.02
CA ALA A 35 2.16 -33.15 29.33
C ALA A 35 0.82 -33.33 30.05
N GLU A 36 0.91 -33.64 31.35
CA GLU A 36 -0.23 -33.49 32.23
C GLU A 36 -0.59 -32.03 32.41
N THR A 37 -1.86 -31.71 32.17
CA THR A 37 -2.30 -30.34 32.32
C THR A 37 -2.81 -30.07 33.72
N PRO A 38 -2.53 -28.89 34.32
CA PRO A 38 -3.02 -28.56 35.68
C PRO A 38 -4.55 -28.62 35.80
N ASP A 39 -5.24 -28.51 34.66
CA ASP A 39 -6.70 -28.49 34.59
C ASP A 39 -7.33 -29.88 34.58
N GLY A 40 -6.53 -30.95 34.63
CA GLY A 40 -6.99 -32.35 34.62
C GLY A 40 -7.59 -32.80 33.28
N PHE A 41 -7.25 -32.15 32.19
CA PHE A 41 -7.65 -32.55 30.82
C PHE A 41 -6.46 -33.11 30.06
N ALA A 42 -6.70 -34.15 29.27
CA ALA A 42 -5.73 -34.58 28.29
C ALA A 42 -5.49 -33.49 27.25
N TRP A 43 -4.24 -33.32 26.84
CA TRP A 43 -3.89 -32.46 25.75
C TRP A 43 -4.31 -33.10 24.41
N GLY A 44 -5.59 -32.91 24.03
CA GLY A 44 -6.14 -33.53 22.85
C GLY A 44 -5.89 -32.69 21.59
N ARG A 45 -6.30 -33.24 20.43
CA ARG A 45 -6.19 -32.62 19.11
C ARG A 45 -6.86 -31.26 19.07
N ASP A 46 -8.02 -31.12 19.70
CA ASP A 46 -8.80 -29.87 19.68
C ASP A 46 -8.08 -28.74 20.43
N ARG A 47 -7.47 -29.05 21.57
CA ARG A 47 -6.68 -28.05 22.32
C ARG A 47 -5.44 -27.63 21.55
N ARG A 48 -4.80 -28.56 20.85
CA ARG A 48 -3.67 -28.27 19.97
C ARG A 48 -4.08 -27.28 18.87
N GLU A 49 -5.19 -27.53 18.20
CA GLU A 49 -5.69 -26.62 17.16
C GLU A 49 -6.07 -25.27 17.71
N LEU A 50 -6.73 -25.21 18.87
CA LEU A 50 -7.10 -23.97 19.53
C LEU A 50 -5.85 -23.15 19.89
N LEU A 51 -4.83 -23.76 20.49
CA LEU A 51 -3.58 -23.08 20.80
C LEU A 51 -2.90 -22.53 19.56
N ILE A 52 -2.80 -23.31 18.49
CA ILE A 52 -2.13 -22.91 17.26
C ILE A 52 -2.88 -21.74 16.62
N ARG A 53 -4.20 -21.82 16.53
CA ARG A 53 -5.01 -20.80 15.83
C ARG A 53 -5.24 -19.54 16.64
N PHE A 54 -5.51 -19.67 17.93
CA PHE A 54 -5.99 -18.57 18.77
C PHE A 54 -5.03 -18.17 19.90
N GLY A 55 -3.99 -18.94 20.13
CA GLY A 55 -3.04 -18.71 21.23
C GLY A 55 -3.51 -19.30 22.55
N TRP A 56 -2.84 -18.92 23.63
CA TRP A 56 -3.21 -19.34 24.97
C TRP A 56 -4.58 -18.81 25.35
N PRO A 57 -5.43 -19.69 25.93
CA PRO A 57 -6.72 -19.24 26.42
C PRO A 57 -6.55 -18.33 27.62
N THR A 58 -7.28 -17.24 27.63
CA THR A 58 -7.44 -16.37 28.81
C THR A 58 -8.61 -16.79 29.66
N HIS A 59 -9.54 -17.52 29.09
CA HIS A 59 -10.72 -18.05 29.74
C HIS A 59 -11.22 -19.30 29.04
N TRP A 60 -11.74 -20.23 29.79
CA TRP A 60 -12.43 -21.41 29.28
C TRP A 60 -13.71 -21.70 30.06
N ALA A 61 -14.66 -22.32 29.39
CA ALA A 61 -15.86 -22.87 30.02
C ALA A 61 -15.95 -24.36 29.74
N ARG A 62 -16.38 -25.12 30.70
CA ARG A 62 -16.68 -26.54 30.53
C ARG A 62 -18.11 -26.84 30.99
N SER A 63 -18.70 -27.91 30.41
CA SER A 63 -19.97 -28.40 30.85
C SER A 63 -19.84 -29.06 32.23
N LEU A 64 -20.71 -28.69 33.16
CA LEU A 64 -20.83 -29.30 34.45
C LEU A 64 -21.79 -30.53 34.45
N GLU A 65 -22.47 -30.79 33.33
CA GLU A 65 -23.58 -31.74 33.24
C GLU A 65 -23.15 -33.23 33.17
N GLN A 66 -21.84 -33.54 33.07
CA GLN A 66 -21.40 -34.93 32.94
C GLN A 66 -20.82 -35.49 34.23
N ARG A 67 -21.61 -35.57 35.30
CA ARG A 67 -21.21 -36.27 36.53
C ARG A 67 -21.24 -37.82 36.46
N ILE A 68 -21.63 -38.38 35.29
CA ILE A 68 -21.90 -39.86 35.23
C ILE A 68 -21.02 -40.56 34.18
N ARG A 69 -20.17 -39.87 33.43
CA ARG A 69 -19.30 -40.51 32.44
C ARG A 69 -17.84 -40.42 32.84
N LEU A 70 -17.12 -41.52 32.59
CA LEU A 70 -15.67 -41.64 32.79
C LEU A 70 -14.83 -40.75 31.85
N GLU A 71 -15.50 -40.05 30.94
CA GLU A 71 -14.84 -39.11 30.02
C GLU A 71 -14.77 -37.71 30.64
N PRO A 72 -13.66 -37.02 30.48
CA PRO A 72 -13.54 -35.65 30.96
C PRO A 72 -14.58 -34.77 30.25
N PRO A 73 -15.19 -33.81 30.96
CA PRO A 73 -16.22 -32.91 30.36
C PRO A 73 -15.63 -32.11 29.22
N PRO A 74 -16.39 -31.94 28.14
CA PRO A 74 -15.91 -31.21 26.99
C PRO A 74 -15.73 -29.73 27.29
N ILE A 75 -14.75 -29.10 26.66
CA ILE A 75 -14.57 -27.67 26.70
C ILE A 75 -15.60 -27.05 25.79
N LEU A 76 -16.48 -26.20 26.37
CA LEU A 76 -17.55 -25.51 25.64
C LEU A 76 -17.14 -24.16 25.09
N GLY A 77 -16.13 -23.52 25.69
CA GLY A 77 -15.70 -22.20 25.30
C GLY A 77 -14.19 -22.01 25.46
N HIS A 78 -13.64 -21.16 24.64
CA HIS A 78 -12.22 -20.80 24.63
C HIS A 78 -12.11 -19.31 24.25
N GLU A 79 -11.50 -18.51 25.12
CA GLU A 79 -11.20 -17.11 24.81
C GLU A 79 -9.70 -16.92 24.58
N PRO A 80 -9.32 -16.37 23.45
CA PRO A 80 -10.14 -15.90 22.35
C PRO A 80 -10.85 -17.05 21.61
N GLY A 81 -12.14 -16.89 21.32
CA GLY A 81 -12.96 -17.92 20.68
C GLY A 81 -12.72 -18.07 19.18
N PRO A 82 -13.08 -19.22 18.60
CA PRO A 82 -13.02 -19.45 17.16
C PRO A 82 -14.23 -18.82 16.45
N SER A 83 -14.34 -17.49 16.48
CA SER A 83 -15.49 -16.76 15.93
C SER A 83 -15.47 -16.57 14.42
N PHE A 84 -14.42 -17.04 13.71
CA PHE A 84 -14.24 -16.76 12.28
C PHE A 84 -13.83 -17.96 11.47
N TRP A 85 -14.36 -18.01 10.26
CA TRP A 85 -13.80 -18.80 9.18
C TRP A 85 -12.59 -18.08 8.61
N LEU A 86 -11.46 -18.76 8.52
CA LEU A 86 -10.27 -18.23 7.87
C LEU A 86 -10.47 -18.31 6.35
N PHE A 87 -10.94 -17.25 5.75
CA PHE A 87 -10.83 -17.07 4.32
C PHE A 87 -9.49 -16.38 4.02
N PRO A 88 -8.71 -16.85 3.07
CA PRO A 88 -7.55 -16.10 2.63
C PRO A 88 -8.01 -14.76 2.08
N ALA A 89 -7.38 -13.67 2.53
CA ALA A 89 -7.63 -12.36 1.94
C ALA A 89 -7.30 -12.41 0.43
N PRO A 90 -8.01 -11.65 -0.42
CA PRO A 90 -7.77 -11.64 -1.87
C PRO A 90 -6.31 -11.44 -2.26
N ILE A 91 -5.58 -10.64 -1.49
CA ILE A 91 -4.14 -10.41 -1.68
C ILE A 91 -3.28 -11.67 -1.55
N LEU A 92 -3.74 -12.70 -0.83
CA LEU A 92 -3.00 -13.95 -0.67
C LEU A 92 -3.15 -14.86 -1.89
N THR A 93 -4.26 -14.73 -2.61
CA THR A 93 -4.56 -15.50 -3.83
C THR A 93 -4.14 -14.77 -5.08
N ASP A 94 -4.42 -13.48 -5.17
CA ASP A 94 -3.99 -12.59 -6.25
C ASP A 94 -3.38 -11.30 -5.68
N PRO A 95 -2.08 -11.30 -5.35
CA PRO A 95 -1.44 -10.13 -4.76
C PRO A 95 -1.24 -8.98 -5.74
N TRP A 96 -1.49 -9.19 -7.03
CA TRP A 96 -1.38 -8.18 -8.09
C TRP A 96 -2.74 -7.62 -8.51
N GLY A 97 -3.81 -8.16 -7.95
CA GLY A 97 -5.16 -7.65 -8.13
C GLY A 97 -5.42 -6.30 -7.42
N ASP A 98 -6.65 -5.85 -7.51
CA ASP A 98 -7.10 -4.63 -6.84
C ASP A 98 -7.24 -4.87 -5.33
N VAL A 99 -6.20 -4.56 -4.58
CA VAL A 99 -6.17 -4.67 -3.12
C VAL A 99 -6.03 -3.31 -2.46
N THR A 100 -6.71 -3.12 -1.35
CA THR A 100 -6.66 -1.91 -0.54
C THR A 100 -5.81 -2.13 0.71
N GLU A 101 -5.46 -1.06 1.43
CA GLU A 101 -4.72 -1.17 2.69
C GLU A 101 -5.45 -2.06 3.71
N VAL A 102 -6.78 -2.10 3.67
CA VAL A 102 -7.59 -2.98 4.55
C VAL A 102 -7.21 -4.45 4.40
N HIS A 103 -6.87 -4.91 3.20
CA HIS A 103 -6.46 -6.29 2.95
C HIS A 103 -5.09 -6.64 3.57
N TRP A 104 -4.30 -5.64 3.92
CA TRP A 104 -2.98 -5.81 4.55
C TRP A 104 -3.02 -5.70 6.07
N GLN A 105 -4.07 -5.09 6.61
CA GLN A 105 -4.21 -4.95 8.04
C GLN A 105 -4.62 -6.30 8.62
N PRO A 106 -3.93 -6.78 9.65
CA PRO A 106 -4.48 -7.85 10.48
C PRO A 106 -5.79 -7.32 11.05
N ASP A 107 -6.86 -8.04 10.80
CA ASP A 107 -8.11 -7.76 11.48
C ASP A 107 -7.85 -7.83 12.99
N LYS A 108 -8.27 -6.82 13.74
CA LYS A 108 -8.03 -6.77 15.21
C LYS A 108 -8.61 -7.99 15.92
N GLU A 109 -9.62 -8.58 15.33
CA GLU A 109 -10.31 -9.75 15.83
C GLU A 109 -10.02 -11.02 15.02
N GLY A 110 -9.38 -10.89 13.84
CA GLY A 110 -9.12 -11.99 12.92
C GLY A 110 -7.87 -12.81 13.24
N PRO A 111 -7.75 -14.00 12.63
CA PRO A 111 -6.65 -14.92 12.88
C PRO A 111 -5.23 -14.33 12.74
N PRO A 112 -4.91 -13.47 11.74
CA PRO A 112 -3.58 -12.89 11.64
C PRO A 112 -3.18 -12.03 12.83
N ALA A 113 -4.12 -11.29 13.43
CA ALA A 113 -3.85 -10.48 14.61
C ALA A 113 -3.53 -11.33 15.84
N ARG A 114 -4.09 -12.53 15.91
CA ARG A 114 -3.90 -13.48 17.02
C ARG A 114 -2.58 -14.23 16.98
N TYR A 115 -1.85 -14.14 15.88
CA TYR A 115 -0.47 -14.64 15.80
C TYR A 115 0.55 -13.61 16.27
N ALA A 116 0.14 -12.37 16.56
CA ALA A 116 1.05 -11.40 17.12
C ALA A 116 1.26 -11.66 18.63
N PRO A 117 2.50 -11.68 19.11
CA PRO A 117 2.75 -11.73 20.54
C PRO A 117 2.25 -10.43 21.20
N PRO A 118 1.94 -10.45 22.52
CA PRO A 118 1.38 -9.28 23.22
C PRO A 118 2.21 -7.99 23.11
N TYR A 119 3.51 -8.11 22.91
CA TYR A 119 4.43 -6.97 22.76
C TYR A 119 4.50 -6.43 21.34
N ALA A 120 3.98 -7.14 20.34
CA ALA A 120 4.03 -6.68 18.95
C ALA A 120 2.90 -5.69 18.69
N ALA A 121 3.20 -4.65 17.91
CA ALA A 121 2.18 -3.76 17.39
C ALA A 121 1.29 -4.52 16.41
N VAL A 122 0.05 -4.76 16.75
CA VAL A 122 -0.91 -5.51 15.92
C VAL A 122 -1.71 -4.59 15.02
N GLY A 123 -1.97 -3.37 15.46
CA GLY A 123 -2.71 -2.36 14.71
C GLY A 123 -1.78 -1.31 14.13
N PHE A 124 -1.94 -0.99 12.84
CA PHE A 124 -1.25 0.10 12.20
C PHE A 124 -2.26 1.19 11.85
N ALA A 125 -1.95 2.44 12.19
CA ALA A 125 -2.71 3.56 11.68
C ALA A 125 -2.49 3.68 10.16
N PRO A 126 -3.51 4.02 9.37
CA PRO A 126 -3.33 4.31 7.97
C PRO A 126 -2.55 5.63 7.81
N ILE A 127 -1.66 5.68 6.82
CA ILE A 127 -1.11 6.95 6.35
C ILE A 127 -2.00 7.42 5.22
N ASP A 128 -2.92 8.34 5.50
CA ASP A 128 -3.90 8.80 4.51
C ASP A 128 -3.33 9.78 3.50
N ARG A 129 -2.33 10.56 3.94
CA ARG A 129 -1.67 11.54 3.09
C ARG A 129 -0.33 10.99 2.61
N VAL A 130 -0.39 10.26 1.51
CA VAL A 130 0.79 9.73 0.83
C VAL A 130 0.58 9.71 -0.67
N GLN A 131 1.64 9.96 -1.40
CA GLN A 131 1.72 9.82 -2.83
C GLN A 131 2.96 9.04 -3.21
N PHE A 132 2.78 7.88 -3.86
CA PHE A 132 3.88 7.11 -4.45
C PHE A 132 4.03 7.52 -5.92
N ALA A 133 5.27 7.58 -6.41
CA ALA A 133 5.56 7.71 -7.82
C ALA A 133 6.87 7.00 -8.17
N ARG A 134 6.94 6.46 -9.39
CA ARG A 134 8.12 5.77 -9.90
C ARG A 134 8.62 6.45 -11.17
N PHE A 135 9.92 6.64 -11.22
CA PHE A 135 10.64 7.22 -12.35
C PHE A 135 11.70 6.24 -12.84
N ARG A 136 11.85 6.13 -14.14
CA ARG A 136 12.86 5.26 -14.71
C ARG A 136 14.22 5.96 -14.75
N LEU A 137 15.26 5.32 -14.24
CA LEU A 137 16.64 5.80 -14.26
C LEU A 137 17.54 4.77 -14.98
N GLY A 138 17.54 4.80 -16.31
CA GLY A 138 18.20 3.76 -17.10
C GLY A 138 17.53 2.40 -16.86
N ASP A 139 18.29 1.42 -16.37
CA ASP A 139 17.82 0.06 -16.07
C ASP A 139 17.22 -0.06 -14.64
N SER A 140 17.22 1.02 -13.89
CA SER A 140 16.69 1.08 -12.54
C SER A 140 15.44 1.96 -12.45
N THR A 141 14.79 1.88 -11.31
CA THR A 141 13.63 2.70 -10.95
C THR A 141 13.94 3.47 -9.69
N LEU A 142 13.65 4.74 -9.68
CA LEU A 142 13.49 5.52 -8.47
C LEU A 142 12.03 5.44 -8.04
N THR A 143 11.77 4.91 -6.87
CA THR A 143 10.47 4.97 -6.21
C THR A 143 10.53 6.08 -5.17
N ALA A 144 9.61 7.03 -5.25
CA ALA A 144 9.44 8.11 -4.28
C ALA A 144 8.11 7.94 -3.54
N ALA A 145 8.11 8.27 -2.26
CA ALA A 145 6.92 8.40 -1.44
C ALA A 145 6.92 9.76 -0.75
N ALA A 146 6.04 10.65 -1.15
CA ALA A 146 5.78 11.90 -0.46
C ALA A 146 4.69 11.69 0.59
N PHE A 147 4.89 12.18 1.80
CA PHE A 147 3.99 11.91 2.92
C PHE A 147 3.75 13.12 3.81
N ASP A 148 2.61 13.08 4.53
CA ASP A 148 2.26 14.02 5.60
C ASP A 148 1.59 13.25 6.74
N LEU A 149 2.27 13.15 7.86
CA LEU A 149 1.82 12.49 9.08
C LEU A 149 1.13 13.45 10.05
N THR A 150 1.05 14.76 9.75
CA THR A 150 0.47 15.75 10.67
C THR A 150 -1.01 15.53 11.04
N PRO A 151 -1.83 14.81 10.26
CA PRO A 151 -3.18 14.47 10.71
C PRO A 151 -3.21 13.52 11.92
N ASP A 152 -2.15 12.74 12.14
CA ASP A 152 -2.01 11.93 13.35
C ASP A 152 -1.34 12.77 14.45
N SER A 153 -2.08 13.05 15.53
CA SER A 153 -1.63 13.92 16.61
C SER A 153 -0.33 13.45 17.27
N VAL A 154 -0.09 12.14 17.32
CA VAL A 154 1.13 11.57 17.92
C VAL A 154 2.34 11.87 17.03
N PHE A 155 2.23 11.65 15.74
CA PHE A 155 3.33 11.95 14.79
C PHE A 155 3.52 13.44 14.54
N ALA A 156 2.45 14.24 14.69
CA ALA A 156 2.56 15.70 14.60
C ALA A 156 3.43 16.30 15.71
N MET A 157 3.35 15.74 16.91
CA MET A 157 4.09 16.22 18.08
C MET A 157 5.47 15.56 18.25
N ARG A 158 5.65 14.36 17.72
CA ARG A 158 6.88 13.58 17.91
C ARG A 158 7.41 13.08 16.57
N PRO A 159 8.67 13.32 16.22
CA PRO A 159 9.26 12.83 15.00
C PRO A 159 9.18 11.31 14.91
N ALA A 160 8.76 10.80 13.77
CA ALA A 160 8.75 9.36 13.46
C ALA A 160 9.97 8.96 12.64
N ASP A 161 10.38 7.70 12.77
CA ASP A 161 11.31 7.07 11.84
C ASP A 161 10.49 6.62 10.60
N VAL A 162 10.59 7.38 9.52
CA VAL A 162 9.83 7.12 8.28
C VAL A 162 10.71 6.42 7.27
N ARG A 163 10.22 5.31 6.74
CA ARG A 163 10.94 4.46 5.80
C ARG A 163 10.05 4.06 4.64
N LEU A 164 10.64 4.02 3.45
CA LEU A 164 10.04 3.43 2.28
C LEU A 164 10.70 2.08 2.01
N ALA A 165 9.94 1.01 2.08
CA ALA A 165 10.38 -0.32 1.75
C ALA A 165 9.87 -0.73 0.37
N VAL A 166 10.76 -1.33 -0.44
CA VAL A 166 10.45 -1.94 -1.72
C VAL A 166 10.73 -3.43 -1.62
N ALA A 167 9.67 -4.23 -1.55
CA ALA A 167 9.73 -5.68 -1.35
C ALA A 167 9.22 -6.40 -2.60
N ARG A 168 10.07 -7.22 -3.23
CA ARG A 168 9.75 -7.88 -4.51
C ARG A 168 9.19 -9.29 -4.33
N ASP A 169 9.83 -10.06 -3.50
CA ASP A 169 9.48 -11.45 -3.22
C ASP A 169 10.06 -11.91 -1.88
N PRO A 170 9.65 -13.07 -1.35
CA PRO A 170 10.12 -13.57 -0.05
C PRO A 170 11.61 -13.88 0.04
N ARG A 171 12.29 -14.05 -1.09
CA ARG A 171 13.70 -14.48 -1.15
C ARG A 171 14.67 -13.33 -1.40
N THR A 172 14.15 -12.25 -1.96
CA THR A 172 14.97 -11.06 -2.27
C THR A 172 15.02 -10.13 -1.06
N PRO A 173 16.17 -9.59 -0.70
CA PRO A 173 16.29 -8.58 0.35
C PRO A 173 15.38 -7.37 0.06
N VAL A 174 14.73 -6.86 1.09
CA VAL A 174 13.93 -5.64 1.00
C VAL A 174 14.86 -4.45 0.89
N LEU A 175 14.61 -3.60 -0.09
CA LEU A 175 15.33 -2.33 -0.23
C LEU A 175 14.61 -1.28 0.62
N VAL A 176 15.37 -0.50 1.40
CA VAL A 176 14.80 0.47 2.34
C VAL A 176 15.48 1.82 2.18
N GLY A 177 14.68 2.84 1.89
CA GLY A 177 15.07 4.23 2.02
C GLY A 177 14.58 4.79 3.35
N ARG A 178 15.25 5.81 3.87
CA ARG A 178 14.91 6.46 5.13
C ARG A 178 14.94 7.96 4.98
N GLU A 179 13.93 8.62 5.57
CA GLU A 179 13.94 10.06 5.70
C GLU A 179 14.93 10.47 6.81
N SER A 180 15.74 11.47 6.51
CA SER A 180 16.71 12.04 7.48
C SER A 180 16.89 13.55 7.22
N PRO A 181 16.62 14.43 8.19
CA PRO A 181 16.17 14.15 9.54
C PRO A 181 14.72 13.68 9.59
N ALA A 182 14.32 13.04 10.71
CA ALA A 182 12.95 12.61 10.91
C ALA A 182 12.01 13.83 10.97
N THR A 183 11.01 13.85 10.09
CA THR A 183 10.02 14.93 9.98
C THR A 183 8.61 14.36 9.91
N ALA A 184 7.61 15.20 10.20
CA ALA A 184 6.22 14.79 10.01
C ALA A 184 5.76 14.89 8.53
N ARG A 185 6.54 15.56 7.69
CA ARG A 185 6.34 15.70 6.24
C ARG A 185 7.64 15.55 5.51
N GLY A 186 7.62 14.87 4.37
CA GLY A 186 8.85 14.70 3.62
C GLY A 186 8.68 13.81 2.40
N VAL A 187 9.82 13.44 1.82
CA VAL A 187 9.92 12.56 0.66
C VAL A 187 11.00 11.52 0.92
N VAL A 188 10.63 10.25 0.85
CA VAL A 188 11.59 9.15 0.92
C VAL A 188 11.72 8.53 -0.46
N THR A 189 12.96 8.23 -0.87
CA THR A 189 13.24 7.61 -2.15
C THR A 189 14.01 6.30 -2.01
N VAL A 190 13.76 5.36 -2.93
CA VAL A 190 14.49 4.09 -3.03
C VAL A 190 14.78 3.79 -4.49
N ARG A 191 16.01 3.41 -4.78
CA ARG A 191 16.38 2.83 -6.10
C ARG A 191 16.22 1.33 -6.08
N SER A 192 15.59 0.80 -7.12
CA SER A 192 15.40 -0.64 -7.31
C SER A 192 15.46 -1.01 -8.80
N ALA A 193 15.54 -2.29 -9.11
CA ALA A 193 15.30 -2.73 -10.49
C ALA A 193 13.81 -2.54 -10.84
N TRP A 194 13.52 -2.29 -12.13
CA TRP A 194 12.14 -2.25 -12.62
C TRP A 194 11.53 -3.66 -12.59
N ARG A 195 10.81 -3.94 -11.53
CA ARG A 195 10.13 -5.23 -11.28
C ARG A 195 8.86 -4.97 -10.46
N PRO A 196 7.86 -5.87 -10.54
CA PRO A 196 6.73 -5.84 -9.61
C PRO A 196 7.20 -5.88 -8.17
N ALA A 197 6.60 -5.07 -7.33
CA ALA A 197 6.97 -4.97 -5.92
C ALA A 197 5.80 -4.50 -5.05
N VAL A 198 5.87 -4.81 -3.78
CA VAL A 198 5.09 -4.16 -2.73
C VAL A 198 5.89 -2.94 -2.26
N LEU A 199 5.25 -1.79 -2.32
CA LEU A 199 5.75 -0.54 -1.75
C LEU A 199 5.11 -0.39 -0.38
N SER A 200 5.90 -0.13 0.65
CA SER A 200 5.39 0.10 2.01
C SER A 200 6.05 1.33 2.59
N LEU A 201 5.27 2.40 2.74
CA LEU A 201 5.68 3.53 3.56
C LEU A 201 5.32 3.23 5.00
N GLU A 202 6.31 3.28 5.88
CA GLU A 202 6.20 2.86 7.27
C GLU A 202 6.73 3.96 8.18
N ALA A 203 5.90 4.38 9.14
CA ALA A 203 6.25 5.34 10.16
C ALA A 203 6.21 4.68 11.53
N LEU A 204 7.28 4.80 12.29
CA LEU A 204 7.41 4.23 13.61
C LEU A 204 7.75 5.32 14.61
N GLY A 205 6.92 5.47 15.64
CA GLY A 205 7.21 6.35 16.77
C GLY A 205 8.47 5.91 17.51
N ARG A 206 9.19 6.84 18.10
CA ARG A 206 10.44 6.54 18.82
C ARG A 206 10.26 5.59 20.00
N ASP A 207 9.12 5.67 20.65
CA ASP A 207 8.73 4.80 21.76
C ASP A 207 8.11 3.47 21.31
N THR A 208 8.03 3.24 19.97
CA THR A 208 7.41 2.07 19.34
C THR A 208 5.95 1.82 19.70
N SER A 209 5.34 2.71 20.48
CA SER A 209 3.93 2.59 20.88
C SER A 209 2.95 2.88 19.74
N ARG A 210 3.39 3.64 18.72
CA ARG A 210 2.59 4.02 17.56
C ARG A 210 3.30 3.64 16.28
N ALA A 211 2.62 2.93 15.44
CA ALA A 211 3.06 2.60 14.09
C ALA A 211 1.96 2.97 13.07
N ALA A 212 2.38 3.46 11.93
CA ALA A 212 1.50 3.70 10.80
C ALA A 212 2.14 3.18 9.52
N ARG A 213 1.32 2.79 8.55
CA ARG A 213 1.82 2.34 7.26
C ARG A 213 0.82 2.63 6.14
N ARG A 214 1.35 2.72 4.94
CA ARG A 214 0.58 2.68 3.70
C ARG A 214 1.28 1.77 2.73
N ARG A 215 0.54 0.88 2.10
CA ARG A 215 1.04 -0.06 1.10
C ARG A 215 0.41 0.20 -0.25
N ALA A 216 1.20 -0.04 -1.27
CA ALA A 216 0.79 -0.02 -2.66
C ALA A 216 1.45 -1.20 -3.38
N MET A 217 0.85 -1.63 -4.47
CA MET A 217 1.41 -2.67 -5.32
C MET A 217 1.68 -2.13 -6.70
N THR A 218 2.82 -2.53 -7.23
CA THR A 218 3.14 -2.26 -8.62
C THR A 218 2.72 -3.46 -9.44
N ALA A 219 1.76 -3.27 -10.34
CA ALA A 219 1.34 -4.34 -11.24
C ALA A 219 2.50 -4.79 -12.13
N PRO A 220 2.60 -6.08 -12.47
CA PRO A 220 3.51 -6.54 -13.51
C PRO A 220 3.09 -5.93 -14.85
N ASP A 221 4.08 -5.51 -15.65
CA ASP A 221 3.83 -5.26 -17.06
C ASP A 221 3.54 -6.62 -17.73
N PRO A 222 2.41 -6.80 -18.41
CA PRO A 222 2.09 -8.03 -19.11
C PRO A 222 3.15 -8.45 -20.13
N MET A 223 3.87 -7.49 -20.69
CA MET A 223 4.91 -7.72 -21.68
C MET A 223 6.34 -7.75 -21.07
N GLY A 224 6.47 -7.48 -19.76
CA GLY A 224 7.78 -7.44 -19.08
C GLY A 224 8.68 -6.28 -19.52
N LEU A 225 8.16 -5.34 -20.30
CA LEU A 225 8.90 -4.20 -20.83
C LEU A 225 8.88 -3.03 -19.84
N PRO A 226 9.92 -2.19 -19.81
CA PRO A 226 9.87 -0.94 -19.09
C PRO A 226 8.77 -0.04 -19.64
N PRO A 227 8.03 0.69 -18.80
CA PRO A 227 6.96 1.56 -19.30
C PRO A 227 7.51 2.72 -20.11
N ALA A 228 6.70 3.16 -21.06
CA ALA A 228 6.99 4.35 -21.87
C ALA A 228 6.72 5.67 -21.12
N LEU A 229 6.02 5.61 -19.99
CA LEU A 229 5.72 6.74 -19.10
C LEU A 229 6.10 6.39 -17.66
N SER A 230 6.54 7.42 -16.90
CA SER A 230 6.60 7.31 -15.43
C SER A 230 5.20 7.35 -14.82
N ASP A 231 5.12 7.14 -13.52
CA ASP A 231 3.92 7.49 -12.78
C ASP A 231 3.70 9.01 -12.80
N ILE A 232 2.42 9.42 -12.73
CA ILE A 232 2.07 10.82 -12.60
C ILE A 232 2.37 11.27 -11.17
N LEU A 233 3.13 12.36 -11.00
CA LEU A 233 3.36 13.02 -9.74
C LEU A 233 2.54 14.32 -9.69
N LEU A 234 1.79 14.51 -8.60
CA LEU A 234 1.05 15.73 -8.33
C LEU A 234 1.93 16.70 -7.54
N PHE A 235 1.98 17.95 -7.97
CA PHE A 235 2.75 18.98 -7.29
C PHE A 235 1.95 20.29 -7.13
N ALA A 236 2.35 21.13 -6.19
CA ALA A 236 1.77 22.46 -6.03
C ALA A 236 2.27 23.37 -7.15
N PRO A 237 1.37 23.99 -7.94
CA PRO A 237 1.78 24.86 -9.04
C PRO A 237 2.66 26.02 -8.56
N ALA A 238 3.71 26.29 -9.31
CA ALA A 238 4.63 27.40 -9.12
C ALA A 238 4.78 28.17 -10.44
N ASP A 239 5.42 29.34 -10.40
CA ASP A 239 5.63 30.16 -11.59
C ASP A 239 6.50 29.46 -12.64
N VAL A 240 7.46 28.65 -12.16
CA VAL A 240 8.29 27.80 -13.02
C VAL A 240 7.87 26.35 -12.85
N LEU A 241 7.49 25.72 -13.96
CA LEU A 241 7.10 24.32 -13.95
C LEU A 241 8.34 23.40 -13.87
N PRO A 242 8.27 22.30 -13.10
CA PRO A 242 9.40 21.39 -12.96
C PRO A 242 9.72 20.69 -14.28
N GLY A 243 10.99 20.73 -14.67
CA GLY A 243 11.53 20.03 -15.85
C GLY A 243 12.16 18.68 -15.51
N SER A 244 12.33 18.35 -14.22
CA SER A 244 12.89 17.09 -13.76
C SER A 244 12.11 16.56 -12.56
N TRP A 245 12.27 15.25 -12.26
CA TRP A 245 11.60 14.63 -11.12
C TRP A 245 12.11 15.21 -9.79
N GLU A 246 13.37 15.62 -9.69
CA GLU A 246 13.91 16.29 -8.51
C GLU A 246 13.18 17.61 -8.23
N ALA A 247 13.05 18.43 -9.28
CA ALA A 247 12.31 19.69 -9.17
C ALA A 247 10.83 19.46 -8.84
N ALA A 248 10.21 18.42 -9.38
CA ALA A 248 8.82 18.07 -9.08
C ALA A 248 8.64 17.56 -7.65
N LEU A 249 9.61 16.80 -7.11
CA LEU A 249 9.59 16.34 -5.72
C LEU A 249 9.74 17.48 -4.70
N SER A 250 10.40 18.58 -5.05
CA SER A 250 10.55 19.71 -4.14
C SER A 250 9.24 20.43 -3.81
N THR A 251 8.25 20.33 -4.70
CA THR A 251 6.91 20.93 -4.54
C THR A 251 5.79 19.90 -4.54
N VAL A 252 6.13 18.63 -4.30
CA VAL A 252 5.19 17.52 -4.36
C VAL A 252 4.06 17.66 -3.34
N LEU A 253 2.87 17.28 -3.74
CA LEU A 253 1.74 17.12 -2.82
C LEU A 253 1.86 15.78 -2.12
N SER A 254 1.75 15.77 -0.80
CA SER A 254 1.78 14.54 0.00
C SER A 254 0.49 13.71 -0.10
N ALA A 255 -0.58 14.26 -0.68
CA ALA A 255 -1.84 13.56 -0.89
C ALA A 255 -2.41 13.85 -2.27
N PRO A 256 -3.08 12.91 -2.91
CA PRO A 256 -3.85 13.15 -4.12
C PRO A 256 -5.18 13.86 -3.80
N LEU A 257 -5.13 14.88 -2.96
CA LEU A 257 -6.25 15.71 -2.53
C LEU A 257 -6.08 17.10 -3.10
N VAL A 258 -7.06 17.53 -3.89
CA VAL A 258 -7.09 18.85 -4.50
C VAL A 258 -8.27 19.63 -3.92
N HIS A 259 -7.99 20.79 -3.34
CA HIS A 259 -9.04 21.72 -2.94
C HIS A 259 -9.65 22.39 -4.15
N PRO A 260 -10.98 22.64 -4.20
CA PRO A 260 -11.68 23.13 -5.38
C PRO A 260 -11.18 24.52 -5.85
N GLU A 261 -10.57 25.29 -4.97
CA GLU A 261 -10.02 26.60 -5.27
C GLU A 261 -8.60 26.56 -5.87
N LYS A 262 -7.99 25.35 -5.94
CA LYS A 262 -6.59 25.20 -6.33
C LYS A 262 -6.45 24.52 -7.68
N ARG A 263 -5.46 24.98 -8.41
CA ARG A 263 -4.92 24.28 -9.56
C ARG A 263 -3.96 23.20 -9.06
N VAL A 264 -3.77 22.15 -9.83
CA VAL A 264 -2.83 21.06 -9.54
C VAL A 264 -1.84 20.92 -10.68
N GLY A 265 -0.58 20.81 -10.34
CA GLY A 265 0.48 20.45 -11.27
C GLY A 265 0.58 18.94 -11.44
N LEU A 266 0.77 18.51 -12.67
CA LEU A 266 1.07 17.14 -13.04
C LEU A 266 2.48 17.09 -13.61
N TYR A 267 3.30 16.17 -13.10
CA TYR A 267 4.60 15.87 -13.68
C TYR A 267 4.67 14.37 -14.07
N TRP A 268 5.22 14.09 -15.23
CA TRP A 268 5.56 12.73 -15.67
C TRP A 268 6.76 12.77 -16.62
N GLU A 269 7.34 11.60 -16.87
CA GLU A 269 8.43 11.43 -17.83
C GLU A 269 8.00 10.51 -18.96
N MET A 270 8.48 10.81 -20.14
CA MET A 270 8.31 9.99 -21.34
C MET A 270 9.65 9.35 -21.69
N PHE A 271 9.63 8.03 -21.95
CA PHE A 271 10.82 7.23 -22.22
C PHE A 271 10.77 6.61 -23.61
N ASP A 272 11.95 6.38 -24.18
CA ASP A 272 12.13 5.60 -25.42
C ASP A 272 11.19 6.06 -26.56
N GLN A 273 11.05 7.40 -26.73
CA GLN A 273 10.22 7.94 -27.77
C GLN A 273 10.92 7.75 -29.13
N PRO A 274 10.21 7.22 -30.15
CA PRO A 274 10.75 7.12 -31.49
C PRO A 274 10.92 8.50 -32.12
N ASP A 275 11.75 8.61 -33.15
CA ASP A 275 11.90 9.82 -33.98
C ASP A 275 10.64 10.02 -34.84
N SER A 276 9.53 10.32 -34.20
CA SER A 276 8.24 10.52 -34.84
C SER A 276 7.34 11.38 -33.97
N THR A 277 6.30 11.93 -34.57
CA THR A 277 5.33 12.74 -33.84
C THR A 277 4.59 11.88 -32.80
N THR A 278 4.71 12.28 -31.54
CA THR A 278 3.97 11.69 -30.42
C THR A 278 2.78 12.56 -30.09
N THR A 279 1.61 11.96 -29.98
CA THR A 279 0.41 12.63 -29.44
C THR A 279 0.34 12.34 -27.95
N VAL A 280 0.25 13.39 -27.15
CA VAL A 280 0.01 13.33 -25.71
C VAL A 280 -1.43 13.70 -25.43
N GLU A 281 -2.10 12.93 -24.64
CA GLU A 281 -3.49 13.17 -24.25
C GLU A 281 -3.65 13.04 -22.74
N ILE A 282 -4.31 14.03 -22.13
CA ILE A 282 -4.68 14.04 -20.72
C ILE A 282 -6.19 14.03 -20.63
N ALA A 283 -6.73 13.13 -19.83
CA ALA A 283 -8.16 13.07 -19.55
C ALA A 283 -8.39 13.02 -18.03
N VAL A 284 -9.42 13.73 -17.58
CA VAL A 284 -9.89 13.70 -16.19
C VAL A 284 -11.30 13.12 -16.19
N THR A 285 -11.46 11.93 -15.63
CA THR A 285 -12.73 11.20 -15.64
C THR A 285 -13.23 11.01 -14.22
N ARG A 286 -14.53 11.26 -14.00
CA ARG A 286 -15.14 11.02 -12.70
C ARG A 286 -15.26 9.50 -12.47
N THR A 287 -14.78 9.02 -11.32
CA THR A 287 -14.97 7.61 -10.92
C THR A 287 -16.28 7.47 -10.16
N SER A 288 -17.05 6.41 -10.47
CA SER A 288 -18.29 6.13 -9.76
C SER A 288 -18.00 5.72 -8.32
N SER A 289 -18.77 6.25 -7.38
CA SER A 289 -18.60 6.06 -5.93
C SER A 289 -18.99 4.68 -5.39
N GLY A 290 -18.87 3.61 -6.20
CA GLY A 290 -19.41 2.28 -5.89
C GLY A 290 -18.54 1.38 -5.00
N SER A 291 -17.31 1.73 -4.68
CA SER A 291 -16.50 0.93 -3.75
C SER A 291 -16.33 1.66 -2.41
N LYS A 292 -16.80 1.03 -1.33
CA LYS A 292 -16.60 1.48 0.05
C LYS A 292 -15.15 1.36 0.55
N GLY A 293 -14.16 1.24 -0.31
CA GLY A 293 -12.74 1.21 0.03
C GLY A 293 -12.01 2.34 -0.69
N ASP A 294 -10.89 2.80 -0.13
CA ASP A 294 -9.97 3.62 -0.88
C ASP A 294 -9.58 2.85 -2.15
N PRO A 295 -9.59 3.50 -3.33
CA PRO A 295 -9.22 2.81 -4.55
C PRO A 295 -7.80 2.28 -4.40
N PRO A 296 -7.54 1.13 -5.00
CA PRO A 296 -6.21 0.56 -4.97
C PRO A 296 -5.24 1.58 -5.55
N TYR A 297 -4.19 1.89 -4.80
CA TYR A 297 -3.04 2.58 -5.34
C TYR A 297 -2.34 1.64 -6.32
N SER A 298 -2.91 1.47 -7.50
CA SER A 298 -2.21 0.81 -8.58
C SER A 298 -1.27 1.81 -9.22
N VAL A 299 -0.01 1.70 -8.88
CA VAL A 299 1.06 2.48 -9.47
C VAL A 299 1.40 1.83 -10.81
N GLY A 300 1.15 2.56 -11.91
CA GLY A 300 1.49 2.12 -13.27
C GLY A 300 0.63 0.99 -13.82
N ARG A 301 -0.51 1.30 -14.44
CA ARG A 301 -1.25 0.34 -15.27
C ARG A 301 -0.71 0.37 -16.69
N PRO A 302 -0.49 -0.78 -17.33
CA PRO A 302 -0.01 -0.82 -18.71
C PRO A 302 -1.06 -0.35 -19.72
N TRP A 303 -2.33 -0.29 -19.32
CA TRP A 303 -3.43 0.10 -20.19
C TRP A 303 -4.46 0.94 -19.43
N CYS A 304 -4.81 2.09 -20.03
CA CYS A 304 -5.79 3.01 -19.49
C CYS A 304 -6.83 3.32 -20.57
N PRO A 305 -8.07 2.87 -20.44
CA PRO A 305 -9.10 3.30 -21.37
C PRO A 305 -9.37 4.80 -21.17
N LEU A 306 -9.19 5.59 -22.23
CA LEU A 306 -9.70 6.94 -22.25
C LEU A 306 -11.19 6.88 -22.54
N THR A 307 -11.99 7.33 -21.59
CA THR A 307 -13.44 7.45 -21.81
C THR A 307 -13.75 8.72 -22.59
N THR A 308 -14.66 8.62 -23.55
CA THR A 308 -15.11 9.78 -24.35
C THR A 308 -15.84 10.83 -23.51
N ALA A 309 -16.34 10.46 -22.32
CA ALA A 309 -17.12 11.30 -21.40
C ALA A 309 -16.26 12.04 -20.37
N SER A 310 -15.01 12.38 -20.69
CA SER A 310 -14.14 13.13 -19.79
C SER A 310 -14.51 14.62 -19.74
N PRO A 311 -14.78 15.20 -18.54
CA PRO A 311 -15.12 16.63 -18.43
C PRO A 311 -13.92 17.54 -18.72
N VAL A 312 -12.70 17.05 -18.62
CA VAL A 312 -11.47 17.76 -18.98
C VAL A 312 -10.65 16.87 -19.90
N ARG A 313 -10.34 17.36 -21.08
CA ARG A 313 -9.50 16.66 -22.05
C ARG A 313 -8.55 17.65 -22.71
N LEU A 314 -7.26 17.34 -22.70
CA LEU A 314 -6.21 18.08 -23.36
C LEU A 314 -5.49 17.13 -24.32
N SER A 315 -5.19 17.61 -25.53
CA SER A 315 -4.43 16.83 -26.49
C SER A 315 -3.52 17.75 -27.29
N TRP A 316 -2.28 17.33 -27.49
CA TRP A 316 -1.31 18.02 -28.32
C TRP A 316 -0.35 17.05 -28.98
N ARG A 317 0.39 17.54 -29.97
CA ARG A 317 1.41 16.78 -30.66
C ARG A 317 2.78 17.34 -30.34
N GLU A 318 3.73 16.46 -30.13
CA GLU A 318 5.13 16.80 -29.93
C GLU A 318 5.99 16.09 -30.99
N GLU A 319 6.94 16.80 -31.54
CA GLU A 319 7.99 16.20 -32.32
C GLU A 319 9.02 15.61 -31.34
N SER A 320 9.17 14.31 -31.37
CA SER A 320 10.08 13.60 -30.48
C SER A 320 11.39 13.37 -31.20
N GLY A 321 12.46 14.00 -30.73
CA GLY A 321 13.81 13.56 -31.07
C GLY A 321 14.17 12.34 -30.23
N SER A 322 14.95 11.43 -30.81
CA SER A 322 15.47 10.25 -30.13
C SER A 322 16.30 10.64 -28.89
N ARG A 323 15.70 10.57 -27.72
CA ARG A 323 16.35 10.86 -26.44
C ARG A 323 16.34 9.62 -25.58
N PRO A 324 17.51 9.03 -25.29
CA PRO A 324 17.59 7.79 -24.49
C PRO A 324 17.24 7.98 -23.03
N ARG A 325 17.12 9.22 -22.54
CA ARG A 325 16.74 9.56 -21.17
C ARG A 325 15.31 10.07 -21.13
N GLY A 326 14.63 9.79 -20.04
CA GLY A 326 13.29 10.33 -19.80
C GLY A 326 13.27 11.85 -19.94
N VAL A 327 12.23 12.35 -20.63
CA VAL A 327 12.00 13.79 -20.79
C VAL A 327 10.82 14.14 -19.91
N GLY A 328 11.09 14.98 -18.90
CA GLY A 328 10.07 15.50 -17.99
C GLY A 328 9.06 16.38 -18.71
N ARG A 329 7.80 16.22 -18.37
CA ARG A 329 6.68 17.04 -18.80
C ARG A 329 5.88 17.50 -17.61
N SER A 330 5.47 18.74 -17.62
CA SER A 330 4.65 19.35 -16.59
C SER A 330 3.49 20.12 -17.20
N VAL A 331 2.34 20.01 -16.57
CA VAL A 331 1.16 20.78 -16.91
C VAL A 331 0.40 21.16 -15.64
N VAL A 332 -0.27 22.30 -15.66
CA VAL A 332 -1.16 22.69 -14.58
C VAL A 332 -2.61 22.54 -15.05
N LEU A 333 -3.35 21.74 -14.30
CA LEU A 333 -4.79 21.59 -14.51
C LEU A 333 -5.57 22.51 -13.58
N ASP A 334 -6.57 23.17 -14.14
CA ASP A 334 -7.57 23.89 -13.39
C ASP A 334 -8.77 22.96 -13.16
N LEU A 335 -8.95 22.52 -11.93
CA LEU A 335 -10.02 21.61 -11.53
C LEU A 335 -11.16 22.32 -10.77
N ARG A 336 -11.17 23.66 -10.75
CA ARG A 336 -12.18 24.46 -10.00
C ARG A 336 -13.61 24.23 -10.46
N SER A 337 -13.80 23.90 -11.73
CA SER A 337 -15.12 23.59 -12.28
C SER A 337 -15.64 22.19 -11.98
N LEU A 338 -14.80 21.32 -11.41
CA LEU A 338 -15.18 19.94 -11.14
C LEU A 338 -15.94 19.84 -9.81
N PRO A 339 -17.12 19.19 -9.80
CA PRO A 339 -17.82 18.89 -8.57
C PRO A 339 -16.98 18.05 -7.59
N ARG A 340 -17.30 18.16 -6.31
CA ARG A 340 -16.72 17.26 -5.29
C ARG A 340 -16.83 15.80 -5.73
N GLY A 341 -15.75 15.05 -5.59
CA GLY A 341 -15.74 13.65 -5.97
C GLY A 341 -14.34 13.08 -6.18
N ARG A 342 -14.32 11.85 -6.65
CA ARG A 342 -13.10 11.14 -7.04
C ARG A 342 -12.98 11.20 -8.56
N TYR A 343 -11.77 11.46 -9.04
CA TYR A 343 -11.45 11.56 -10.43
C TYR A 343 -10.19 10.80 -10.75
N LEU A 344 -10.15 10.20 -11.92
CA LEU A 344 -8.96 9.57 -12.47
C LEU A 344 -8.35 10.52 -13.49
N ILE A 345 -7.15 10.98 -13.24
CA ILE A 345 -6.33 11.71 -14.23
C ILE A 345 -5.53 10.65 -14.99
N THR A 346 -5.66 10.64 -16.29
CA THR A 346 -4.96 9.71 -17.18
C THR A 346 -4.11 10.50 -18.16
N VAL A 347 -2.83 10.14 -18.27
CA VAL A 347 -1.94 10.61 -19.33
C VAL A 347 -1.68 9.43 -20.25
N GLN A 348 -1.95 9.61 -21.54
CA GLN A 348 -1.72 8.62 -22.58
C GLN A 348 -0.83 9.21 -23.67
N ILE A 349 0.07 8.39 -24.19
CA ILE A 349 0.86 8.71 -25.37
C ILE A 349 0.54 7.74 -26.48
N SER A 350 0.46 8.27 -27.70
CA SER A 350 0.29 7.50 -28.92
C SER A 350 1.26 7.96 -30.01
N VAL A 351 1.71 7.02 -30.84
CA VAL A 351 2.57 7.24 -31.97
C VAL A 351 1.89 6.71 -33.21
N ALA A 352 1.76 7.55 -34.22
CA ALA A 352 1.00 7.20 -35.44
C ALA A 352 -0.41 6.66 -35.15
N GLY A 353 -1.10 7.24 -34.16
CA GLY A 353 -2.45 6.84 -33.73
C GLY A 353 -2.51 5.53 -32.92
N ARG A 354 -1.39 4.87 -32.62
CA ARG A 354 -1.35 3.66 -31.81
C ARG A 354 -0.95 3.99 -30.37
N PRO A 355 -1.68 3.52 -29.35
CA PRO A 355 -1.29 3.68 -27.94
C PRO A 355 0.10 3.09 -27.70
N ARG A 356 0.97 3.86 -27.03
CA ARG A 356 2.35 3.47 -26.71
C ARG A 356 2.53 3.28 -25.19
N GLY A 357 1.82 4.05 -24.42
CA GLY A 357 1.85 3.97 -22.96
C GLY A 357 0.80 4.85 -22.32
N CYS A 358 0.47 4.52 -21.09
CA CYS A 358 -0.39 5.34 -20.27
C CYS A 358 0.04 5.30 -18.80
N SER A 359 -0.33 6.35 -18.09
CA SER A 359 -0.22 6.43 -16.64
C SER A 359 -1.49 7.08 -16.08
N SER A 360 -1.94 6.63 -14.92
CA SER A 360 -3.13 7.20 -14.32
C SER A 360 -2.93 7.47 -12.83
N ARG A 361 -3.58 8.52 -12.34
CA ARG A 361 -3.56 8.94 -10.95
C ARG A 361 -4.97 9.29 -10.49
N GLU A 362 -5.43 8.66 -9.42
CA GLU A 362 -6.65 9.11 -8.78
C GLU A 362 -6.39 10.39 -7.98
N VAL A 363 -7.35 11.32 -8.06
CA VAL A 363 -7.39 12.55 -7.28
C VAL A 363 -8.76 12.69 -6.63
N ARG A 364 -8.78 13.26 -5.46
CA ARG A 364 -10.00 13.62 -4.75
C ARG A 364 -10.17 15.13 -4.75
N VAL A 365 -11.25 15.62 -5.35
CA VAL A 365 -11.66 17.02 -5.23
C VAL A 365 -12.49 17.16 -3.95
N ALA A 366 -11.97 17.90 -2.96
CA ALA A 366 -12.65 18.14 -1.69
C ALA A 366 -13.80 19.15 -1.88
N ALA A 367 -14.70 19.27 -0.87
CA ALA A 367 -15.59 20.42 -0.77
C ALA A 367 -14.76 21.68 -0.46
N GLY A 368 -15.14 22.82 -0.98
CA GLY A 368 -14.66 24.09 -0.47
C GLY A 368 -14.98 24.18 1.02
N GLU A 369 -14.11 24.73 1.82
CA GLU A 369 -14.48 25.12 3.17
C GLU A 369 -15.56 26.18 3.02
N GLU A 370 -16.78 25.90 3.51
CA GLU A 370 -17.76 26.95 3.74
C GLU A 370 -17.11 27.93 4.75
N ARG A 371 -16.86 29.15 4.29
CA ARG A 371 -16.35 30.25 5.11
C ARG A 371 -17.47 30.71 6.04
#